data_8bc9dfa6777c52e5bb705789398aaa3d
#
_entry.id   8bc9dfa6777c52e5bb705789398aaa3d
#
_cell.length_a   1.000
_cell.length_b   1.000
_cell.length_c   1.000
_cell.angle_alpha   90.00
_cell.angle_beta   90.00
_cell.angle_gamma   90.00
#
_symmetry.space_group_name_H-M   'P 1'
#
loop_
_entity.id
_entity.type
_entity.pdbx_description
1 polymer ?
#
loop_
_entity_poly.entity_id
_entity_poly.type
_entity_poly.pdbx_seq_one_letter_code
_entity_poly.pdbx_strand_id
1 'polypeptide(L)'
;MILVLGGTTEGRIAVQTLEEAGKPFYYSTKGNEQEVPLHNGIRLQGGMDKDSLESFCRKENISLLIDAAHPFAEELHRNVSETADILQIPVIRYERIYPRIENNEGIVWCDNYEDAIRQIKKEEVYIILALTGVNSISKLKALWMESSRWYF
;
A
#
# COMPACT_ATOMS: atom_id res chain seq x y z
N MET A 1 13.80 -0.41 18.98
CA MET A 1 13.64 0.55 17.87
C MET A 1 12.37 0.21 17.11
N ILE A 2 11.66 1.20 16.54
CA ILE A 2 10.41 1.03 15.78
C ILE A 2 10.72 1.22 14.29
N LEU A 3 10.12 0.39 13.42
CA LEU A 3 10.17 0.59 11.97
C LEU A 3 8.77 0.86 11.45
N VAL A 4 8.56 2.03 10.82
CA VAL A 4 7.33 2.42 10.15
C VAL A 4 7.51 2.24 8.64
N LEU A 5 6.69 1.40 8.04
CA LEU A 5 6.60 1.21 6.59
C LEU A 5 5.42 2.05 6.09
N GLY A 6 5.69 3.08 5.31
CA GLY A 6 4.71 4.11 5.00
C GLY A 6 4.65 4.50 3.53
N GLY A 7 4.53 5.78 3.26
CA GLY A 7 4.27 6.32 1.93
C GLY A 7 2.80 6.71 1.70
N THR A 8 2.01 6.73 2.77
CA THR A 8 0.58 7.06 2.79
C THR A 8 0.29 8.18 3.80
N THR A 9 -0.94 8.63 3.85
CA THR A 9 -1.42 9.56 4.90
C THR A 9 -1.34 8.90 6.28
N GLU A 10 -1.68 7.62 6.37
CA GLU A 10 -1.62 6.82 7.59
C GLU A 10 -0.17 6.69 8.10
N GLY A 11 0.78 6.50 7.18
CA GLY A 11 2.21 6.50 7.50
C GLY A 11 2.67 7.83 8.10
N ARG A 12 2.18 8.97 7.57
CA ARG A 12 2.49 10.30 8.14
C ARG A 12 1.92 10.48 9.54
N ILE A 13 0.69 10.01 9.78
CA ILE A 13 0.05 10.07 11.10
C ILE A 13 0.85 9.23 12.10
N ALA A 14 1.26 8.02 11.73
CA ALA A 14 2.08 7.17 12.58
C ALA A 14 3.42 7.84 12.93
N VAL A 15 4.09 8.46 11.95
CA VAL A 15 5.32 9.22 12.15
C VAL A 15 5.10 10.39 13.09
N GLN A 16 4.07 11.21 12.87
CA GLN A 16 3.75 12.33 13.73
C GLN A 16 3.51 11.90 15.18
N THR A 17 2.77 10.82 15.39
CA THR A 17 2.52 10.26 16.72
C THR A 17 3.82 9.86 17.44
N LEU A 18 4.77 9.25 16.69
CA LEU A 18 6.06 8.86 17.26
C LEU A 18 6.96 10.06 17.56
N GLU A 19 6.94 11.08 16.71
CA GLU A 19 7.62 12.36 16.95
C GLU A 19 7.11 13.06 18.21
N GLU A 20 5.79 13.17 18.36
CA GLU A 20 5.14 13.77 19.53
C GLU A 20 5.44 12.97 20.82
N ALA A 21 5.57 11.65 20.69
CA ALA A 21 5.94 10.78 21.81
C ALA A 21 7.46 10.76 22.09
N GLY A 22 8.28 11.46 21.32
CA GLY A 22 9.74 11.48 21.45
C GLY A 22 10.39 10.10 21.29
N LYS A 23 9.79 9.21 20.50
CA LYS A 23 10.27 7.83 20.32
C LYS A 23 11.18 7.74 19.10
N PRO A 24 12.36 7.11 19.22
CA PRO A 24 13.23 6.89 18.06
C PRO A 24 12.64 5.82 17.15
N PHE A 25 12.67 6.07 15.83
CA PHE A 25 12.11 5.17 14.82
C PHE A 25 12.84 5.30 13.47
N TYR A 26 12.63 4.30 12.61
CA TYR A 26 12.93 4.38 11.20
C TYR A 26 11.63 4.57 10.41
N TYR A 27 11.66 5.43 9.39
CA TYR A 27 10.54 5.64 8.47
C TYR A 27 10.94 5.26 7.05
N SER A 28 10.40 4.17 6.55
CA SER A 28 10.69 3.63 5.23
C SER A 28 9.58 3.95 4.23
N THR A 29 9.98 4.45 3.06
CA THR A 29 9.09 4.68 1.91
C THR A 29 9.75 4.20 0.62
N LYS A 30 8.95 3.72 -0.34
CA LYS A 30 9.45 3.24 -1.64
C LYS A 30 10.06 4.38 -2.47
N GLY A 31 9.40 5.52 -2.49
CA GLY A 31 9.80 6.72 -3.24
C GLY A 31 10.15 7.89 -2.34
N ASN A 32 10.49 9.02 -2.97
CA ASN A 32 10.87 10.26 -2.29
C ASN A 32 9.74 11.30 -2.23
N GLU A 33 8.54 10.92 -2.63
CA GLU A 33 7.42 11.84 -2.89
C GLU A 33 6.82 12.44 -1.61
N GLN A 34 7.18 11.94 -0.43
CA GLN A 34 6.71 12.44 0.84
C GLN A 34 7.87 12.91 1.71
N GLU A 35 8.15 14.20 1.68
CA GLU A 35 9.01 14.82 2.68
C GLU A 35 8.21 15.03 3.96
N VAL A 36 8.62 14.33 5.01
CA VAL A 36 8.11 14.52 6.37
C VAL A 36 9.28 14.96 7.22
N PRO A 37 9.19 16.10 7.93
CA PRO A 37 10.23 16.50 8.87
C PRO A 37 10.37 15.43 9.96
N LEU A 38 11.58 14.97 10.19
CA LEU A 38 11.89 13.99 11.22
C LEU A 38 12.92 14.59 12.19
N HIS A 39 12.60 14.55 13.49
CA HIS A 39 13.49 14.97 14.59
C HIS A 39 14.00 13.76 15.37
N ASN A 40 13.13 12.79 15.63
CA ASN A 40 13.43 11.55 16.33
C ASN A 40 13.55 10.35 15.37
N GLY A 41 13.17 10.53 14.11
CA GLY A 41 13.15 9.50 13.09
C GLY A 41 14.31 9.55 12.12
N ILE A 42 14.69 8.39 11.58
CA ILE A 42 15.64 8.24 10.49
C ILE A 42 14.92 7.79 9.23
N ARG A 43 15.08 8.54 8.14
CA ARG A 43 14.44 8.21 6.87
C ARG A 43 15.20 7.12 6.13
N LEU A 44 14.45 6.15 5.61
CA LEU A 44 14.93 5.12 4.70
C LEU A 44 14.20 5.26 3.37
N GLN A 45 14.92 5.10 2.28
CA GLN A 45 14.38 5.13 0.93
C GLN A 45 14.65 3.81 0.21
N GLY A 46 13.70 3.40 -0.62
CA GLY A 46 13.76 2.17 -1.39
C GLY A 46 12.83 1.10 -0.84
N GLY A 47 12.39 0.22 -1.73
CA GLY A 47 11.61 -0.96 -1.34
C GLY A 47 12.51 -1.94 -0.61
N MET A 48 11.96 -2.61 0.40
CA MET A 48 12.59 -3.74 1.06
C MET A 48 11.87 -5.01 0.64
N ASP A 49 12.60 -5.96 0.08
CA ASP A 49 12.15 -7.34 -0.02
C ASP A 49 12.20 -8.02 1.36
N LYS A 50 11.76 -9.25 1.43
CA LYS A 50 11.69 -10.00 2.70
C LYS A 50 13.06 -10.12 3.38
N ASP A 51 14.08 -10.51 2.62
CA ASP A 51 15.41 -10.78 3.17
C ASP A 51 16.09 -9.50 3.68
N SER A 52 15.94 -8.41 2.94
CA SER A 52 16.40 -7.08 3.32
C SER A 52 15.69 -6.56 4.57
N LEU A 53 14.37 -6.78 4.65
CA LEU A 53 13.55 -6.37 5.80
C LEU A 53 13.96 -7.15 7.06
N GLU A 54 14.09 -8.48 6.96
CA GLU A 54 14.52 -9.32 8.09
C GLU A 54 15.93 -8.94 8.57
N SER A 55 16.88 -8.80 7.62
CA SER A 55 18.26 -8.42 7.91
C SER A 55 18.33 -7.05 8.59
N PHE A 56 17.57 -6.08 8.10
CA PHE A 56 17.47 -4.74 8.68
C PHE A 56 16.90 -4.80 10.10
N CYS A 57 15.81 -5.52 10.30
CA CYS A 57 15.19 -5.66 11.62
C CYS A 57 16.15 -6.26 12.66
N ARG A 58 16.92 -7.28 12.29
CA ARG A 58 17.94 -7.88 13.17
C ARG A 58 19.06 -6.88 13.48
N LYS A 59 19.63 -6.25 12.44
CA LYS A 59 20.75 -5.33 12.55
C LYS A 59 20.42 -4.14 13.44
N GLU A 60 19.26 -3.54 13.25
CA GLU A 60 18.84 -2.31 13.94
C GLU A 60 18.03 -2.57 15.22
N ASN A 61 17.94 -3.85 15.64
CA ASN A 61 17.19 -4.26 16.83
C ASN A 61 15.76 -3.72 16.85
N ILE A 62 15.04 -3.92 15.72
CA ILE A 62 13.64 -3.52 15.62
C ILE A 62 12.81 -4.37 16.56
N SER A 63 11.98 -3.72 17.38
CA SER A 63 11.13 -4.35 18.38
C SER A 63 9.63 -4.15 18.12
N LEU A 64 9.28 -3.35 17.10
CA LEU A 64 7.92 -3.12 16.66
C LEU A 64 7.92 -2.74 15.18
N LEU A 65 7.06 -3.38 14.40
CA LEU A 65 6.75 -2.99 13.02
C LEU A 65 5.41 -2.25 12.98
N ILE A 66 5.36 -1.13 12.26
CA ILE A 66 4.13 -0.42 11.94
C ILE A 66 3.97 -0.45 10.42
N ASP A 67 3.03 -1.26 9.96
CA ASP A 67 2.68 -1.35 8.55
C ASP A 67 1.55 -0.37 8.24
N ALA A 68 1.93 0.79 7.75
CA ALA A 68 1.05 1.84 7.27
C ALA A 68 1.24 2.11 5.78
N ALA A 69 1.63 1.09 5.03
CA ALA A 69 1.77 1.16 3.58
C ALA A 69 0.41 1.15 2.87
N HIS A 70 0.44 1.41 1.57
CA HIS A 70 -0.79 1.46 0.77
C HIS A 70 -1.51 0.09 0.81
N PRO A 71 -2.86 0.04 0.94
CA PRO A 71 -3.62 -1.22 1.01
C PRO A 71 -3.31 -2.22 -0.10
N PHE A 72 -2.89 -1.75 -1.28
CA PHE A 72 -2.54 -2.60 -2.42
C PHE A 72 -1.06 -3.04 -2.45
N ALA A 73 -0.31 -2.78 -1.40
CA ALA A 73 1.08 -3.25 -1.27
C ALA A 73 1.13 -4.69 -0.69
N GLU A 74 0.37 -5.60 -1.29
CA GLU A 74 0.15 -6.97 -0.81
C GLU A 74 1.45 -7.75 -0.52
N GLU A 75 2.45 -7.61 -1.40
CA GLU A 75 3.75 -8.23 -1.22
C GLU A 75 4.45 -7.71 0.03
N LEU A 76 4.45 -6.39 0.25
CA LEU A 76 5.04 -5.79 1.43
C LEU A 76 4.33 -6.24 2.71
N HIS A 77 2.99 -6.28 2.71
CA HIS A 77 2.21 -6.73 3.87
C HIS A 77 2.53 -8.17 4.25
N ARG A 78 2.66 -9.05 3.25
CA ARG A 78 3.08 -10.43 3.46
C ARG A 78 4.49 -10.50 4.03
N ASN A 79 5.44 -9.78 3.44
CA ASN A 79 6.83 -9.75 3.91
C ASN A 79 6.94 -9.25 5.35
N VAL A 80 6.15 -8.23 5.72
CA VAL A 80 6.08 -7.69 7.09
C VAL A 80 5.57 -8.74 8.06
N SER A 81 4.46 -9.41 7.73
CA SER A 81 3.88 -10.45 8.58
C SER A 81 4.84 -11.61 8.79
N GLU A 82 5.42 -12.13 7.71
CA GLU A 82 6.38 -13.23 7.77
C GLU A 82 7.65 -12.87 8.57
N THR A 83 8.18 -11.65 8.37
CA THR A 83 9.35 -11.16 9.13
C THR A 83 9.03 -11.03 10.62
N ALA A 84 7.85 -10.51 10.95
CA ALA A 84 7.41 -10.40 12.35
C ALA A 84 7.29 -11.75 13.02
N ASP A 85 6.73 -12.74 12.32
CA ASP A 85 6.60 -14.11 12.82
C ASP A 85 7.97 -14.77 13.06
N ILE A 86 8.91 -14.60 12.11
CA ILE A 86 10.28 -15.15 12.23
C ILE A 86 11.03 -14.53 13.41
N LEU A 87 10.88 -13.21 13.59
CA LEU A 87 11.59 -12.45 14.61
C LEU A 87 10.85 -12.39 15.95
N GLN A 88 9.62 -12.88 16.00
CA GLN A 88 8.74 -12.82 17.17
C GLN A 88 8.57 -11.40 17.70
N ILE A 89 8.40 -10.43 16.79
CA ILE A 89 8.14 -9.03 17.12
C ILE A 89 6.71 -8.64 16.74
N PRO A 90 6.07 -7.74 17.50
CA PRO A 90 4.71 -7.30 17.20
C PRO A 90 4.64 -6.48 15.91
N VAL A 91 3.47 -6.57 15.25
CA VAL A 91 3.10 -5.75 14.10
C VAL A 91 1.82 -4.99 14.41
N ILE A 92 1.79 -3.71 14.07
CA ILE A 92 0.57 -2.91 14.01
C ILE A 92 0.29 -2.63 12.53
N ARG A 93 -0.83 -3.13 12.01
CA ARG A 93 -1.37 -2.72 10.72
C ARG A 93 -2.24 -1.49 10.92
N TYR A 94 -1.86 -0.36 10.28
CA TYR A 94 -2.62 0.87 10.33
C TYR A 94 -3.04 1.27 8.92
N GLU A 95 -4.32 1.13 8.64
CA GLU A 95 -4.89 1.44 7.33
C GLU A 95 -6.21 2.19 7.45
N ARG A 96 -6.57 2.86 6.36
CA ARG A 96 -7.83 3.59 6.23
C ARG A 96 -8.99 2.62 6.16
N ILE A 97 -10.02 2.89 6.97
CA ILE A 97 -11.30 2.22 6.84
C ILE A 97 -12.10 2.95 5.76
N TYR A 98 -12.43 2.24 4.69
CA TYR A 98 -13.35 2.76 3.68
C TYR A 98 -14.78 2.59 4.17
N PRO A 99 -15.62 3.65 4.08
CA PRO A 99 -17.03 3.51 4.42
C PRO A 99 -17.68 2.48 3.49
N ARG A 100 -18.56 1.66 4.04
CA ARG A 100 -19.40 0.78 3.22
C ARG A 100 -20.33 1.65 2.39
N ILE A 101 -20.39 1.39 1.10
CA ILE A 101 -21.37 2.03 0.21
C ILE A 101 -22.68 1.30 0.44
N GLU A 102 -23.62 1.94 1.14
CA GLU A 102 -24.94 1.36 1.47
C GLU A 102 -25.87 1.30 0.25
N ASN A 103 -25.71 2.23 -0.69
CA ASN A 103 -26.47 2.23 -1.95
C ASN A 103 -25.57 1.76 -3.10
N ASN A 104 -25.87 0.55 -3.59
CA ASN A 104 -25.12 -0.11 -4.67
C ASN A 104 -25.73 0.13 -6.06
N GLU A 105 -26.68 1.05 -6.21
CA GLU A 105 -27.26 1.35 -7.52
C GLU A 105 -26.16 1.82 -8.50
N GLY A 106 -26.01 1.10 -9.61
CA GLY A 106 -24.97 1.39 -10.62
C GLY A 106 -23.55 0.93 -10.26
N ILE A 107 -23.36 0.22 -9.14
CA ILE A 107 -22.05 -0.33 -8.75
C ILE A 107 -22.05 -1.85 -8.95
N VAL A 108 -21.09 -2.33 -9.72
CA VAL A 108 -20.83 -3.76 -9.88
C VAL A 108 -19.53 -4.11 -9.20
N TRP A 109 -19.58 -4.96 -8.20
CA TRP A 109 -18.40 -5.48 -7.50
C TRP A 109 -17.83 -6.68 -8.27
N CYS A 110 -16.52 -6.68 -8.45
CA CYS A 110 -15.79 -7.74 -9.12
C CYS A 110 -14.64 -8.21 -8.21
N ASP A 111 -14.43 -9.52 -8.15
CA ASP A 111 -13.41 -10.11 -7.28
C ASP A 111 -11.98 -9.94 -7.84
N ASN A 112 -11.87 -9.79 -9.17
CA ASN A 112 -10.59 -9.67 -9.88
C ASN A 112 -10.76 -8.94 -11.21
N TYR A 113 -9.64 -8.70 -11.91
CA TYR A 113 -9.64 -8.02 -13.21
C TYR A 113 -10.34 -8.81 -14.31
N GLU A 114 -10.29 -10.13 -14.28
CA GLU A 114 -10.95 -11.01 -15.25
C GLU A 114 -12.47 -10.89 -15.15
N ASP A 115 -13.00 -10.80 -13.93
CA ASP A 115 -14.43 -10.58 -13.69
C ASP A 115 -14.85 -9.20 -14.16
N ALA A 116 -14.06 -8.16 -13.86
CA ALA A 116 -14.31 -6.81 -14.32
C ALA A 116 -14.31 -6.73 -15.86
N ILE A 117 -13.35 -7.39 -16.54
CA ILE A 117 -13.28 -7.47 -17.99
C ILE A 117 -14.53 -8.14 -18.57
N ARG A 118 -14.97 -9.27 -17.97
CA ARG A 118 -16.19 -9.96 -18.41
C ARG A 118 -17.42 -9.08 -18.26
N GLN A 119 -17.52 -8.37 -17.16
CA GLN A 119 -18.65 -7.47 -16.91
C GLN A 119 -18.67 -6.30 -17.88
N ILE A 120 -17.55 -5.64 -18.11
CA ILE A 120 -17.41 -4.53 -19.07
C ILE A 120 -17.76 -4.98 -20.51
N LYS A 121 -17.33 -6.21 -20.90
CA LYS A 121 -17.65 -6.75 -22.24
C LYS A 121 -19.14 -7.11 -22.44
N LYS A 122 -19.90 -7.33 -21.37
CA LYS A 122 -21.35 -7.56 -21.45
C LYS A 122 -22.14 -6.29 -21.67
N GLU A 123 -21.62 -5.18 -21.18
CA GLU A 123 -22.26 -3.88 -21.27
C GLU A 123 -21.83 -3.19 -22.56
N GLU A 124 -22.78 -2.57 -23.29
CA GLU A 124 -22.46 -1.71 -24.42
C GLU A 124 -21.91 -0.36 -23.93
N VAL A 125 -20.70 -0.37 -23.32
CA VAL A 125 -20.10 0.83 -22.73
C VAL A 125 -19.45 1.67 -23.80
N TYR A 126 -19.82 2.94 -23.87
CA TYR A 126 -19.31 3.86 -24.92
C TYR A 126 -18.01 4.56 -24.55
N ILE A 127 -17.80 4.89 -23.27
CA ILE A 127 -16.61 5.57 -22.78
C ILE A 127 -16.25 4.97 -21.41
N ILE A 128 -14.98 4.68 -21.19
CA ILE A 128 -14.48 4.11 -19.93
C ILE A 128 -13.39 5.01 -19.37
N LEU A 129 -13.55 5.43 -18.12
CA LEU A 129 -12.54 6.11 -17.34
C LEU A 129 -11.99 5.12 -16.30
N ALA A 130 -10.71 4.72 -16.46
CA ALA A 130 -10.06 3.79 -15.57
C ALA A 130 -9.30 4.52 -14.45
N LEU A 131 -9.89 4.61 -13.27
CA LEU A 131 -9.28 5.20 -12.06
C LEU A 131 -8.56 4.14 -11.21
N THR A 132 -7.69 3.37 -11.84
CA THR A 132 -7.14 2.12 -11.26
C THR A 132 -5.61 2.12 -11.10
N GLY A 133 -4.95 3.25 -11.34
CA GLY A 133 -3.50 3.39 -11.25
C GLY A 133 -2.73 2.68 -12.39
N VAL A 134 -1.48 3.07 -12.60
CA VAL A 134 -0.66 2.68 -13.75
C VAL A 134 -0.41 1.17 -13.88
N ASN A 135 -0.35 0.45 -12.77
CA ASN A 135 -0.10 -1.00 -12.76
C ASN A 135 -1.28 -1.81 -13.32
N SER A 136 -2.47 -1.23 -13.40
CA SER A 136 -3.65 -1.89 -13.96
C SER A 136 -3.75 -1.79 -15.48
N ILE A 137 -3.01 -0.88 -16.12
CA ILE A 137 -3.04 -0.68 -17.56
C ILE A 137 -2.75 -1.98 -18.31
N SER A 138 -1.72 -2.71 -17.89
CA SER A 138 -1.37 -4.00 -18.49
C SER A 138 -2.44 -5.08 -18.27
N LYS A 139 -3.08 -5.08 -17.09
CA LYS A 139 -4.13 -6.05 -16.72
C LYS A 139 -5.41 -5.83 -17.53
N LEU A 140 -5.69 -4.59 -17.91
CA LEU A 140 -6.86 -4.21 -18.72
C LEU A 140 -6.59 -4.19 -20.23
N LYS A 141 -5.40 -4.68 -20.67
CA LYS A 141 -4.95 -4.64 -22.06
C LYS A 141 -5.97 -5.23 -23.06
N ALA A 142 -6.64 -6.32 -22.70
CA ALA A 142 -7.66 -6.97 -23.52
C ALA A 142 -8.87 -6.07 -23.87
N LEU A 143 -9.06 -4.97 -23.14
CA LEU A 143 -10.15 -4.04 -23.38
C LEU A 143 -9.72 -2.80 -24.17
N TRP A 144 -8.65 -2.14 -23.74
CA TRP A 144 -8.26 -0.87 -24.34
C TRP A 144 -7.56 -1.02 -25.70
N MET A 145 -6.99 -2.16 -26.03
CA MET A 145 -6.47 -2.44 -27.37
C MET A 145 -7.57 -2.61 -28.42
N GLU A 146 -8.77 -2.99 -28.02
CA GLU A 146 -9.90 -3.21 -28.91
C GLU A 146 -10.75 -1.94 -29.11
N SER A 147 -10.50 -0.87 -28.36
CA SER A 147 -11.33 0.33 -28.37
C SER A 147 -10.52 1.60 -28.08
N SER A 148 -10.74 2.66 -28.89
CA SER A 148 -10.16 4.00 -28.67
C SER A 148 -10.89 4.83 -27.61
N ARG A 149 -11.75 4.22 -26.81
CA ARG A 149 -12.67 4.90 -25.86
C ARG A 149 -12.24 4.77 -24.41
N TRP A 150 -10.96 4.50 -24.19
CA TRP A 150 -10.38 4.37 -22.86
C TRP A 150 -9.60 5.60 -22.45
N TYR A 151 -9.80 6.03 -21.20
CA TYR A 151 -9.07 7.11 -20.54
C TYR A 151 -8.48 6.57 -19.23
N PHE A 152 -7.21 6.88 -18.98
CA PHE A 152 -6.46 6.48 -17.80
C PHE A 152 -6.03 7.70 -16.99
#